data_8acbfc0e246ae644b4ba1ced69d1ce69
#
_entry.id   8acbfc0e246ae644b4ba1ced69d1ce69
#
_cell.length_a   1.000
_cell.length_b   1.000
_cell.length_c   1.000
_cell.angle_alpha   90.00
_cell.angle_beta   90.00
_cell.angle_gamma   90.00
#
_symmetry.space_group_name_H-M   'P 1'
#
loop_
_entity.id
_entity.type
_entity.pdbx_description
1 polymer ?
#
loop_
_entity_poly.entity_id
_entity_poly.type
_entity_poly.pdbx_seq_one_letter_code
_entity_poly.pdbx_strand_id
1 'polypeptide(L)'
;MPMFEDSDLGVQAAPALTKTKSRDINKAPSNNLSVGNSNGLVIPGDGNGNGTVNSIEVPATRSSIADASSYMHNLSLSPSMRDRRGSRNSFGTSLPIPRSKRQSRLSSVHYPSDAPARPGMPPIQASRDILASQMQDLSGEKVRAAKDMAFVFDIDGVLVHGDRLIPEGQRVLEILNGDNELGIKIPHIFLTNGSGKPELARVDQLSKILKSPISTEQFIQSHTPMRALADYYKTVLVVGGEGYKCREVAEQYGFQDIVVPNDIIASDPTIAPYRVFTDEERATSRPRDFTKTNIEAIMVFSDSRDYATDMQIIMDLLRSEDGRLGTMAKDPVSQRIPIYFSQGDMLCPTEHPFPRMSQGAFRIGLEAMYKSLTGVELERVVYGKPELATYKYADEVISSWMETIHNDERLPSNIYMVGDNPASDIIGGNMYGWNTCLVRTGVFQGGDNDEENPASFGVFENVLKAVTAAVKKELGQDFKFEFNERINPVTHGNFSAIE
;
A
#
# COMPACT_ATOMS: atom_id res chain seq x y z
N MET A 1 -64.25 -7.34 8.47
CA MET A 1 -64.88 -8.56 7.90
C MET A 1 -65.24 -8.27 6.45
N PRO A 2 -64.96 -9.14 5.48
CA PRO A 2 -64.84 -10.60 5.62
C PRO A 2 -63.46 -11.16 5.30
N MET A 3 -63.30 -12.39 5.76
CA MET A 3 -62.24 -13.37 5.52
C MET A 3 -62.16 -13.79 4.05
N PHE A 4 -60.98 -14.12 3.56
CA PHE A 4 -60.78 -15.02 2.44
C PHE A 4 -59.72 -16.07 2.80
N GLU A 5 -60.03 -17.27 2.37
CA GLU A 5 -59.51 -18.58 2.73
C GLU A 5 -58.12 -18.90 2.20
N ASP A 6 -57.46 -19.78 2.93
CA ASP A 6 -56.28 -20.53 2.55
C ASP A 6 -56.48 -21.30 1.23
N SER A 7 -55.45 -21.28 0.36
CA SER A 7 -55.29 -22.29 -0.67
C SER A 7 -53.87 -22.81 -0.65
N ASP A 8 -53.73 -24.05 -0.16
CA ASP A 8 -52.62 -25.00 -0.30
C ASP A 8 -52.10 -25.03 -1.73
N LEU A 9 -50.80 -24.80 -1.95
CA LEU A 9 -50.10 -25.26 -3.13
C LEU A 9 -48.90 -26.11 -2.69
N GLY A 10 -49.03 -27.39 -2.99
CA GLY A 10 -48.12 -28.45 -2.65
C GLY A 10 -46.69 -28.29 -3.18
N VAL A 11 -45.77 -28.51 -2.27
CA VAL A 11 -44.33 -28.66 -2.58
C VAL A 11 -44.09 -30.03 -3.16
N GLN A 12 -43.79 -30.14 -4.45
CA GLN A 12 -43.22 -31.33 -5.06
C GLN A 12 -41.71 -31.41 -4.78
N ALA A 13 -41.32 -32.48 -4.11
CA ALA A 13 -39.91 -32.82 -3.86
C ALA A 13 -39.21 -33.26 -5.14
N ALA A 14 -38.01 -32.73 -5.40
CA ALA A 14 -37.12 -33.15 -6.46
C ALA A 14 -36.44 -34.49 -6.12
N PRO A 15 -36.16 -35.37 -7.12
CA PRO A 15 -35.62 -36.71 -6.88
C PRO A 15 -34.12 -36.70 -6.53
N ALA A 16 -33.75 -37.61 -5.65
CA ALA A 16 -32.39 -37.85 -5.17
C ALA A 16 -31.45 -38.31 -6.29
N LEU A 17 -30.30 -37.68 -6.40
CA LEU A 17 -29.19 -38.09 -7.26
C LEU A 17 -28.44 -39.26 -6.64
N THR A 18 -28.46 -40.39 -7.35
CA THR A 18 -27.73 -41.63 -7.07
C THR A 18 -26.22 -41.44 -7.16
N LYS A 19 -25.51 -41.97 -6.15
CA LYS A 19 -24.04 -42.09 -6.10
C LYS A 19 -23.54 -43.03 -7.21
N THR A 20 -22.70 -42.50 -8.10
CA THR A 20 -21.88 -43.29 -9.00
C THR A 20 -20.46 -43.43 -8.48
N LYS A 21 -19.96 -44.67 -8.55
CA LYS A 21 -18.67 -45.13 -8.02
C LYS A 21 -17.46 -44.44 -8.66
N SER A 22 -16.47 -44.15 -7.81
CA SER A 22 -15.09 -43.81 -8.18
C SER A 22 -14.46 -44.88 -9.10
N ARG A 23 -13.82 -44.46 -10.18
CA ARG A 23 -12.85 -45.26 -10.93
C ARG A 23 -11.48 -44.67 -10.72
N ASP A 24 -10.60 -45.47 -10.15
CA ASP A 24 -9.16 -45.27 -10.09
C ASP A 24 -8.56 -45.19 -11.50
N ILE A 25 -7.80 -44.14 -11.78
CA ILE A 25 -6.87 -44.09 -12.91
C ILE A 25 -5.51 -43.63 -12.40
N ASN A 26 -4.75 -44.59 -11.88
CA ASN A 26 -3.31 -44.57 -11.82
C ASN A 26 -2.79 -45.38 -13.00
N LYS A 27 -2.13 -44.72 -13.96
CA LYS A 27 -1.00 -45.25 -14.75
C LYS A 27 -0.56 -44.20 -15.78
N ALA A 28 0.60 -43.64 -15.56
CA ALA A 28 1.38 -42.90 -16.55
C ALA A 28 2.09 -43.89 -17.50
N PRO A 29 2.34 -43.51 -18.75
CA PRO A 29 3.56 -43.89 -19.43
C PRO A 29 4.43 -42.66 -19.71
N SER A 30 5.70 -42.83 -19.33
CA SER A 30 6.84 -42.00 -19.72
C SER A 30 7.04 -42.06 -21.24
N ASN A 31 7.13 -40.87 -21.88
CA ASN A 31 7.84 -40.75 -23.17
C ASN A 31 8.59 -39.42 -23.22
N ASN A 32 9.88 -39.53 -23.28
CA ASN A 32 10.84 -38.50 -23.65
C ASN A 32 10.53 -37.97 -25.05
N LEU A 33 10.37 -36.63 -25.18
CA LEU A 33 10.57 -35.94 -26.45
C LEU A 33 11.18 -34.56 -26.19
N SER A 34 12.24 -34.34 -26.91
CA SER A 34 13.09 -33.18 -26.96
C SER A 34 12.36 -31.88 -27.27
N VAL A 35 12.81 -30.81 -26.59
CA VAL A 35 12.34 -29.43 -26.77
C VAL A 35 12.77 -28.89 -28.12
N GLY A 36 11.78 -28.53 -28.94
CA GLY A 36 11.94 -27.67 -30.11
C GLY A 36 11.01 -26.48 -29.94
N ASN A 37 11.63 -25.29 -29.81
CA ASN A 37 10.93 -24.00 -29.73
C ASN A 37 10.26 -23.67 -31.05
N SER A 38 8.94 -23.52 -31.09
CA SER A 38 8.26 -22.62 -32.04
C SER A 38 6.79 -22.43 -31.60
N ASN A 39 6.46 -21.27 -31.04
CA ASN A 39 5.07 -20.85 -30.79
C ASN A 39 4.47 -20.28 -32.09
N GLY A 40 3.60 -21.04 -32.73
CA GLY A 40 2.73 -20.58 -33.78
C GLY A 40 1.31 -21.07 -33.55
N LEU A 41 0.37 -20.16 -33.31
CA LEU A 41 -1.07 -20.44 -33.21
C LEU A 41 -1.62 -20.64 -34.64
N VAL A 42 -2.08 -21.83 -34.97
CA VAL A 42 -2.74 -22.13 -36.24
C VAL A 42 -4.25 -22.18 -36.02
N ILE A 43 -4.98 -21.36 -36.72
CA ILE A 43 -6.45 -21.44 -36.86
C ILE A 43 -6.76 -22.16 -38.19
N PRO A 44 -7.61 -23.21 -38.21
CA PRO A 44 -7.98 -23.89 -39.45
C PRO A 44 -9.00 -23.01 -40.21
N GLY A 45 -8.71 -22.70 -41.47
CA GLY A 45 -9.63 -22.11 -42.42
C GLY A 45 -9.78 -23.01 -43.63
N ASP A 46 -11.00 -23.23 -44.04
CA ASP A 46 -11.37 -24.03 -45.24
C ASP A 46 -11.04 -23.33 -46.54
N GLY A 47 -10.42 -24.05 -47.43
CA GLY A 47 -10.65 -24.10 -48.89
C GLY A 47 -10.04 -23.03 -49.76
N ASN A 48 -9.00 -23.41 -50.54
CA ASN A 48 -8.61 -22.97 -51.88
C ASN A 48 -8.24 -21.48 -52.11
N GLY A 49 -6.96 -21.25 -52.32
CA GLY A 49 -6.44 -20.06 -53.00
C GLY A 49 -4.97 -19.80 -52.71
N ASN A 50 -4.12 -19.96 -53.74
CA ASN A 50 -2.71 -19.57 -53.70
C ASN A 50 -2.54 -18.12 -53.26
N GLY A 51 -1.91 -17.90 -52.11
CA GLY A 51 -1.54 -16.58 -51.60
C GLY A 51 -0.44 -16.71 -50.58
N THR A 52 0.69 -16.11 -50.88
CA THR A 52 1.88 -16.00 -50.05
C THR A 52 1.53 -15.40 -48.67
N VAL A 53 1.75 -16.13 -47.60
CA VAL A 53 1.53 -15.67 -46.21
C VAL A 53 2.76 -14.89 -45.78
N ASN A 54 2.66 -13.58 -45.63
CA ASN A 54 3.65 -12.77 -44.90
C ASN A 54 3.50 -13.02 -43.42
N SER A 55 4.51 -13.64 -42.81
CA SER A 55 4.64 -13.75 -41.38
C SER A 55 4.90 -12.39 -40.74
N ILE A 56 4.01 -11.96 -39.86
CA ILE A 56 4.23 -10.77 -39.03
C ILE A 56 5.10 -11.23 -37.83
N GLU A 57 6.36 -10.85 -37.88
CA GLU A 57 7.25 -10.97 -36.70
C GLU A 57 6.82 -9.93 -35.66
N VAL A 58 6.45 -10.39 -34.47
CA VAL A 58 6.27 -9.54 -33.29
C VAL A 58 7.65 -9.40 -32.63
N PRO A 59 8.22 -8.21 -32.50
CA PRO A 59 9.51 -8.05 -31.84
C PRO A 59 9.38 -8.30 -30.35
N ALA A 60 10.16 -9.25 -29.81
CA ALA A 60 10.36 -9.46 -28.39
C ALA A 60 11.17 -8.29 -27.83
N THR A 61 10.54 -7.36 -27.14
CA THR A 61 11.23 -6.31 -26.39
C THR A 61 11.75 -6.86 -25.07
N ARG A 62 13.02 -7.21 -25.02
CA ARG A 62 13.80 -7.26 -23.78
C ARG A 62 14.06 -5.83 -23.35
N SER A 63 13.35 -5.32 -22.34
CA SER A 63 13.76 -4.10 -21.65
C SER A 63 14.90 -4.46 -20.68
N SER A 64 16.11 -3.96 -20.97
CA SER A 64 17.23 -4.05 -20.07
C SER A 64 17.10 -3.03 -18.93
N ILE A 65 17.57 -3.39 -17.74
CA ILE A 65 17.55 -2.57 -16.51
C ILE A 65 18.23 -1.19 -16.68
N ALA A 66 19.02 -0.99 -17.76
CA ALA A 66 19.66 0.28 -18.09
C ALA A 66 18.69 1.39 -18.55
N ASP A 67 17.49 1.04 -19.06
CA ASP A 67 16.53 2.01 -19.56
C ASP A 67 15.67 2.67 -18.49
N ALA A 68 15.53 2.04 -17.31
CA ALA A 68 14.73 2.59 -16.20
C ALA A 68 15.31 3.91 -15.64
N SER A 69 16.65 4.07 -15.67
CA SER A 69 17.32 5.29 -15.20
C SER A 69 17.17 6.48 -16.15
N SER A 70 17.08 6.25 -17.45
CA SER A 70 16.88 7.31 -18.45
C SER A 70 15.40 7.76 -18.55
N TYR A 71 14.46 6.88 -18.17
CA TYR A 71 13.03 7.19 -18.17
C TYR A 71 12.65 8.23 -17.11
N MET A 72 13.36 8.23 -15.97
CA MET A 72 13.11 9.16 -14.86
C MET A 72 13.53 10.61 -15.16
N HIS A 73 14.40 10.84 -16.17
CA HIS A 73 14.83 12.20 -16.56
C HIS A 73 13.88 12.86 -17.57
N ASN A 74 12.96 12.10 -18.18
CA ASN A 74 12.06 12.56 -19.25
C ASN A 74 10.58 12.60 -18.87
N LEU A 75 10.20 12.53 -17.59
CA LEU A 75 8.89 12.96 -17.15
C LEU A 75 8.78 14.50 -17.25
N SER A 76 8.93 14.99 -18.46
CA SER A 76 8.54 16.36 -18.80
C SER A 76 7.02 16.39 -18.80
N LEU A 77 6.47 17.03 -17.78
CA LEU A 77 5.08 17.51 -17.78
C LEU A 77 4.79 18.16 -19.14
N SER A 78 3.57 17.97 -19.65
CA SER A 78 3.11 18.60 -20.88
C SER A 78 3.44 20.12 -20.87
N PRO A 79 3.60 20.78 -22.02
CA PRO A 79 3.89 22.21 -22.09
C PRO A 79 2.95 23.08 -21.26
N SER A 80 1.68 22.67 -21.09
CA SER A 80 0.69 23.34 -20.25
C SER A 80 1.00 23.30 -18.74
N MET A 81 1.81 22.32 -18.29
CA MET A 81 2.27 22.24 -16.90
C MET A 81 3.57 23.00 -16.65
N ARG A 82 4.41 23.26 -17.70
CA ARG A 82 5.66 24.04 -17.53
C ARG A 82 5.40 25.50 -17.27
N ASP A 83 4.37 26.09 -17.87
CA ASP A 83 4.07 27.52 -17.70
C ASP A 83 3.52 27.86 -16.31
N ARG A 84 2.99 26.88 -15.55
CA ARG A 84 2.49 27.09 -14.18
C ARG A 84 3.57 27.05 -13.11
N ARG A 85 4.81 26.59 -13.41
CA ARG A 85 5.94 26.56 -12.46
C ARG A 85 6.67 27.92 -12.29
N GLY A 86 6.30 28.93 -13.05
CA GLY A 86 7.00 30.22 -13.12
C GLY A 86 6.68 31.23 -12.01
N SER A 87 6.00 30.89 -10.93
CA SER A 87 5.76 31.84 -9.86
C SER A 87 5.33 31.14 -8.57
N ARG A 88 6.30 30.83 -7.71
CA ARG A 88 6.21 30.87 -6.25
C ARG A 88 7.33 30.08 -5.59
N ASN A 89 8.44 30.75 -5.38
CA ASN A 89 9.34 30.50 -4.27
C ASN A 89 8.64 30.98 -2.98
N SER A 90 8.83 30.23 -1.91
CA SER A 90 8.46 30.52 -0.53
C SER A 90 7.02 30.20 -0.11
N PHE A 91 6.85 29.05 0.53
CA PHE A 91 5.96 28.93 1.70
C PHE A 91 6.51 27.85 2.63
N GLY A 92 7.38 28.32 3.56
CA GLY A 92 7.43 27.75 4.89
C GLY A 92 6.33 28.40 5.71
N THR A 93 5.35 27.67 6.15
CA THR A 93 4.48 28.08 7.25
C THR A 93 4.23 26.87 8.14
N SER A 94 5.17 26.69 9.08
CA SER A 94 4.90 25.97 10.31
C SER A 94 3.96 26.81 11.17
N LEU A 95 2.81 26.25 11.52
CA LEU A 95 1.94 26.80 12.56
C LEU A 95 2.63 26.63 13.93
N PRO A 96 2.65 27.65 14.79
CA PRO A 96 3.32 27.58 16.07
C PRO A 96 2.47 26.86 17.10
N ILE A 97 2.99 25.73 17.63
CA ILE A 97 2.48 25.09 18.84
C ILE A 97 3.10 25.81 20.05
N PRO A 98 2.33 26.17 21.08
CA PRO A 98 2.89 26.89 22.24
C PRO A 98 3.79 25.99 23.08
N ARG A 99 5.05 26.37 23.24
CA ARG A 99 6.00 25.74 24.16
C ARG A 99 5.66 26.08 25.60
N SER A 100 5.27 25.09 26.39
CA SER A 100 5.26 25.22 27.85
C SER A 100 6.65 24.96 28.39
N LYS A 101 7.27 25.98 29.00
CA LYS A 101 8.53 25.86 29.74
C LYS A 101 8.25 25.11 31.07
N ARG A 102 8.79 23.91 31.20
CA ARG A 102 9.00 23.29 32.52
C ARG A 102 10.49 23.28 32.83
N GLN A 103 10.89 24.11 33.78
CA GLN A 103 12.19 24.06 34.43
C GLN A 103 12.25 22.84 35.34
N SER A 104 13.16 21.90 35.05
CA SER A 104 13.54 20.84 35.97
C SER A 104 14.59 21.35 36.97
N ARG A 105 14.23 21.40 38.26
CA ARG A 105 15.19 21.57 39.33
C ARG A 105 15.73 20.16 39.68
N LEU A 106 17.00 19.95 39.37
CA LEU A 106 17.78 18.83 39.91
C LEU A 106 18.22 19.21 41.34
N SER A 107 17.72 18.51 42.34
CA SER A 107 18.26 18.53 43.69
C SER A 107 19.26 17.40 43.82
N SER A 108 20.53 17.74 43.99
CA SER A 108 21.62 16.83 44.32
C SER A 108 21.49 16.36 45.78
N VAL A 109 21.34 15.07 46.00
CA VAL A 109 21.48 14.44 47.31
C VAL A 109 22.93 14.04 47.49
N HIS A 110 23.58 14.71 48.43
CA HIS A 110 24.95 14.38 48.88
C HIS A 110 24.88 13.24 49.89
N TYR A 111 25.61 12.15 49.62
CA TYR A 111 25.94 11.13 50.60
C TYR A 111 27.38 11.35 51.11
N PRO A 112 27.62 11.32 52.42
CA PRO A 112 28.97 11.47 52.93
C PRO A 112 29.79 10.18 52.76
N SER A 113 30.95 10.30 52.18
CA SER A 113 31.99 9.30 52.10
C SER A 113 32.90 9.42 53.30
N ASP A 114 32.79 8.55 54.28
CA ASP A 114 33.87 8.26 55.23
C ASP A 114 33.62 6.94 55.94
N ALA A 115 34.24 5.88 55.39
CA ALA A 115 34.53 4.66 56.11
C ALA A 115 35.96 4.22 55.76
N PRO A 116 36.82 3.87 56.79
CA PRO A 116 38.23 3.57 56.53
C PRO A 116 38.42 2.24 55.82
N ALA A 117 39.31 2.23 54.83
CA ALA A 117 39.70 1.05 54.06
C ALA A 117 40.41 0.01 54.92
N ARG A 118 39.95 -1.25 54.86
CA ARG A 118 40.66 -2.42 55.40
C ARG A 118 41.69 -2.90 54.35
N PRO A 119 42.95 -3.14 54.75
CA PRO A 119 43.93 -3.68 53.79
C PRO A 119 43.73 -5.21 53.66
N GLY A 120 43.58 -5.70 52.41
CA GLY A 120 43.73 -7.11 52.10
C GLY A 120 42.59 -7.83 51.37
N MET A 121 41.67 -7.14 50.69
CA MET A 121 40.73 -7.80 49.76
C MET A 121 41.02 -7.36 48.34
N PRO A 122 41.01 -8.29 47.34
CA PRO A 122 41.07 -7.89 45.95
C PRO A 122 39.83 -7.09 45.55
N PRO A 123 39.88 -6.23 44.54
CA PRO A 123 38.87 -5.23 44.22
C PRO A 123 37.63 -5.86 43.53
N ILE A 124 36.78 -6.54 44.33
CA ILE A 124 35.47 -7.05 43.87
C ILE A 124 34.54 -5.88 43.51
N GLN A 125 34.71 -4.72 44.18
CA GLN A 125 33.91 -3.52 43.94
C GLN A 125 34.24 -2.87 42.59
N ALA A 126 35.54 -2.74 42.25
CA ALA A 126 35.99 -2.20 40.99
C ALA A 126 35.56 -3.08 39.78
N SER A 127 35.54 -4.41 39.94
CA SER A 127 35.06 -5.33 38.91
C SER A 127 33.54 -5.23 38.69
N ARG A 128 32.76 -4.95 39.76
CA ARG A 128 31.31 -4.73 39.68
C ARG A 128 30.98 -3.38 39.00
N ASP A 129 31.71 -2.34 39.33
CA ASP A 129 31.50 -1.01 38.75
C ASP A 129 31.93 -0.96 37.28
N ILE A 130 33.00 -1.65 36.89
CA ILE A 130 33.41 -1.83 35.50
C ILE A 130 32.39 -2.66 34.73
N LEU A 131 31.89 -3.76 35.33
CA LEU A 131 30.88 -4.58 34.70
C LEU A 131 29.54 -3.81 34.53
N ALA A 132 29.15 -3.04 35.53
CA ALA A 132 27.95 -2.20 35.50
C ALA A 132 28.07 -1.09 34.44
N SER A 133 29.25 -0.44 34.33
CA SER A 133 29.48 0.56 33.26
C SER A 133 29.52 -0.06 31.87
N GLN A 134 30.13 -1.23 31.71
CA GLN A 134 30.10 -1.97 30.45
C GLN A 134 28.70 -2.43 30.04
N MET A 135 27.89 -2.90 30.99
CA MET A 135 26.49 -3.24 30.76
C MET A 135 25.66 -2.01 30.42
N GLN A 136 25.94 -0.86 31.02
CA GLN A 136 25.29 0.41 30.71
C GLN A 136 25.68 0.95 29.32
N ASP A 137 26.96 0.80 28.93
CA ASP A 137 27.42 1.14 27.58
C ASP A 137 26.82 0.22 26.52
N LEU A 138 26.74 -1.09 26.76
CA LEU A 138 26.09 -2.07 25.88
C LEU A 138 24.60 -1.80 25.73
N SER A 139 23.91 -1.43 26.82
CA SER A 139 22.50 -1.07 26.73
C SER A 139 22.29 0.23 25.95
N GLY A 140 23.17 1.20 26.11
CA GLY A 140 23.15 2.46 25.34
C GLY A 140 23.41 2.25 23.84
N GLU A 141 24.28 1.29 23.49
CA GLU A 141 24.54 0.91 22.10
C GLU A 141 23.32 0.21 21.47
N LYS A 142 22.72 -0.77 22.16
CA LYS A 142 21.48 -1.42 21.70
C LYS A 142 20.33 -0.42 21.53
N VAL A 143 20.18 0.54 22.45
CA VAL A 143 19.16 1.62 22.32
C VAL A 143 19.40 2.49 21.08
N ARG A 144 20.65 2.85 20.79
CA ARG A 144 20.99 3.60 19.56
C ARG A 144 20.70 2.77 18.31
N ALA A 145 21.11 1.51 18.29
CA ALA A 145 20.83 0.61 17.18
C ALA A 145 19.33 0.37 16.96
N ALA A 146 18.55 0.25 18.04
CA ALA A 146 17.09 0.11 17.96
C ALA A 146 16.40 1.36 17.38
N LYS A 147 16.96 2.55 17.59
CA LYS A 147 16.48 3.80 16.96
C LYS A 147 16.99 3.98 15.53
N ASP A 148 18.09 3.32 15.15
CA ASP A 148 18.68 3.38 13.81
C ASP A 148 18.17 2.27 12.88
N MET A 149 17.12 1.57 13.30
CA MET A 149 16.37 0.63 12.47
C MET A 149 14.89 1.01 12.40
N ALA A 150 14.24 0.73 11.27
CA ALA A 150 12.81 0.92 11.11
C ALA A 150 12.18 -0.22 10.31
N PHE A 151 10.89 -0.47 10.55
CA PHE A 151 10.11 -1.41 9.77
C PHE A 151 9.04 -0.68 8.97
N VAL A 152 8.86 -1.11 7.73
CA VAL A 152 7.76 -0.71 6.86
C VAL A 152 6.97 -1.97 6.55
N PHE A 153 5.71 -1.99 6.96
CA PHE A 153 4.85 -3.15 6.78
C PHE A 153 3.85 -2.93 5.67
N ASP A 154 3.76 -3.88 4.73
CA ASP A 154 2.48 -4.08 4.07
C ASP A 154 1.45 -4.63 5.05
N ILE A 155 0.17 -4.58 4.71
CA ILE A 155 -0.93 -4.89 5.61
C ILE A 155 -1.62 -6.19 5.22
N ASP A 156 -2.16 -6.24 4.01
CA ASP A 156 -2.97 -7.36 3.55
C ASP A 156 -2.07 -8.51 3.09
N GLY A 157 -2.13 -9.66 3.78
CA GLY A 157 -1.21 -10.78 3.57
C GLY A 157 0.01 -10.77 4.49
N VAL A 158 0.24 -9.69 5.26
CA VAL A 158 1.35 -9.55 6.22
C VAL A 158 0.87 -9.49 7.66
N LEU A 159 -0.08 -8.60 7.94
CA LEU A 159 -0.64 -8.37 9.28
C LEU A 159 -2.08 -8.87 9.41
N VAL A 160 -2.82 -8.83 8.32
CA VAL A 160 -4.21 -9.27 8.24
C VAL A 160 -4.50 -9.98 6.91
N HIS A 161 -5.58 -10.77 6.89
CA HIS A 161 -6.25 -11.26 5.68
C HIS A 161 -7.67 -10.71 5.63
N GLY A 162 -7.87 -9.62 4.90
CA GLY A 162 -9.12 -8.86 4.94
C GLY A 162 -9.39 -8.33 6.35
N ASP A 163 -10.44 -8.83 7.02
CA ASP A 163 -10.77 -8.47 8.40
C ASP A 163 -10.27 -9.49 9.44
N ARG A 164 -9.50 -10.50 9.04
CA ARG A 164 -8.96 -11.51 9.94
C ARG A 164 -7.52 -11.20 10.33
N LEU A 165 -7.27 -11.18 11.63
CA LEU A 165 -5.95 -11.03 12.22
C LEU A 165 -5.02 -12.19 11.82
N ILE A 166 -3.79 -11.88 11.44
CA ILE A 166 -2.65 -12.80 11.46
C ILE A 166 -2.03 -12.68 12.87
N PRO A 167 -2.07 -13.75 13.71
CA PRO A 167 -1.68 -13.64 15.13
C PRO A 167 -0.27 -13.12 15.35
N GLU A 168 0.67 -13.47 14.48
CA GLU A 168 2.05 -13.01 14.49
C GLU A 168 2.17 -11.50 14.29
N GLY A 169 1.22 -10.87 13.56
CA GLY A 169 1.16 -9.43 13.37
C GLY A 169 0.90 -8.68 14.67
N GLN A 170 -0.04 -9.18 15.51
CA GLN A 170 -0.28 -8.59 16.82
C GLN A 170 0.99 -8.65 17.68
N ARG A 171 1.65 -9.80 17.74
CA ARG A 171 2.87 -9.97 18.54
C ARG A 171 4.01 -9.07 18.10
N VAL A 172 4.16 -8.87 16.78
CA VAL A 172 5.15 -7.93 16.23
C VAL A 172 4.89 -6.51 16.73
N LEU A 173 3.64 -6.04 16.68
CA LEU A 173 3.32 -4.69 17.14
C LEU A 173 3.52 -4.51 18.64
N GLU A 174 3.25 -5.52 19.47
CA GLU A 174 3.57 -5.51 20.90
C GLU A 174 5.08 -5.29 21.12
N ILE A 175 5.93 -6.09 20.43
CA ILE A 175 7.39 -6.00 20.51
C ILE A 175 7.87 -4.61 20.07
N LEU A 176 7.39 -4.12 18.93
CA LEU A 176 7.83 -2.84 18.38
C LEU A 176 7.29 -1.64 19.18
N ASN A 177 6.19 -1.80 19.90
CA ASN A 177 5.64 -0.78 20.79
C ASN A 177 6.25 -0.80 22.21
N GLY A 178 7.25 -1.64 22.46
CA GLY A 178 8.04 -1.60 23.69
C GLY A 178 7.98 -2.86 24.55
N ASP A 179 7.22 -3.92 24.18
CA ASP A 179 7.30 -5.22 24.85
C ASP A 179 8.56 -5.97 24.38
N ASN A 180 9.72 -5.40 24.73
CA ASN A 180 11.06 -5.89 24.42
C ASN A 180 12.02 -5.57 25.56
N GLU A 181 13.22 -6.19 25.61
CA GLU A 181 14.16 -6.04 26.71
C GLU A 181 14.63 -4.60 26.97
N LEU A 182 14.53 -3.70 26.00
CA LEU A 182 14.90 -2.30 26.12
C LEU A 182 13.75 -1.42 26.62
N GLY A 183 12.50 -1.90 26.57
CA GLY A 183 11.31 -1.14 26.94
C GLY A 183 11.06 0.09 26.05
N ILE A 184 11.59 0.11 24.82
CA ILE A 184 11.48 1.26 23.91
C ILE A 184 10.71 0.90 22.64
N LYS A 185 10.11 1.90 22.03
CA LYS A 185 9.49 1.74 20.72
C LYS A 185 10.57 1.61 19.65
N ILE A 186 10.44 0.61 18.77
CA ILE A 186 11.21 0.46 17.53
C ILE A 186 10.39 1.09 16.41
N PRO A 187 10.97 2.03 15.64
CA PRO A 187 10.24 2.75 14.59
C PRO A 187 9.58 1.82 13.58
N HIS A 188 8.32 2.05 13.30
CA HIS A 188 7.61 1.32 12.25
C HIS A 188 6.46 2.14 11.67
N ILE A 189 6.19 1.92 10.38
CA ILE A 189 5.08 2.51 9.65
C ILE A 189 4.35 1.44 8.83
N PHE A 190 3.18 1.77 8.35
CA PHE A 190 2.35 0.92 7.50
C PHE A 190 2.26 1.53 6.10
N LEU A 191 2.57 0.74 5.09
CA LEU A 191 2.59 1.15 3.68
C LEU A 191 1.82 0.14 2.84
N THR A 192 0.56 0.44 2.53
CA THR A 192 -0.30 -0.46 1.78
C THR A 192 -0.71 0.11 0.42
N ASN A 193 -0.86 -0.78 -0.58
CA ASN A 193 -1.54 -0.46 -1.83
C ASN A 193 -3.08 -0.52 -1.69
N GLY A 194 -3.59 -0.96 -0.54
CA GLY A 194 -5.00 -0.83 -0.20
C GLY A 194 -5.44 0.62 -0.12
N SER A 195 -6.70 0.90 -0.49
CA SER A 195 -7.20 2.26 -0.69
C SER A 195 -8.72 2.37 -0.54
N GLY A 196 -9.26 3.57 -0.72
CA GLY A 196 -10.70 3.81 -0.86
C GLY A 196 -11.48 4.04 0.44
N LYS A 197 -10.80 4.08 1.59
CA LYS A 197 -11.40 4.47 2.89
C LYS A 197 -10.67 5.69 3.45
N PRO A 198 -11.33 6.58 4.20
CA PRO A 198 -10.65 7.60 4.98
C PRO A 198 -9.59 6.99 5.89
N GLU A 199 -8.42 7.61 5.98
CA GLU A 199 -7.27 7.08 6.73
C GLU A 199 -7.62 6.78 8.19
N LEU A 200 -8.31 7.72 8.88
CA LEU A 200 -8.75 7.54 10.26
C LEU A 200 -9.65 6.29 10.42
N ALA A 201 -10.62 6.11 9.53
CA ALA A 201 -11.52 4.95 9.59
C ALA A 201 -10.76 3.62 9.37
N ARG A 202 -9.75 3.60 8.49
CA ARG A 202 -8.93 2.40 8.26
C ARG A 202 -8.01 2.12 9.45
N VAL A 203 -7.40 3.14 10.02
CA VAL A 203 -6.54 3.05 11.22
C VAL A 203 -7.33 2.56 12.42
N ASP A 204 -8.54 3.06 12.65
CA ASP A 204 -9.44 2.59 13.72
C ASP A 204 -9.83 1.12 13.53
N GLN A 205 -10.12 0.72 12.29
CA GLN A 205 -10.42 -0.68 11.96
C GLN A 205 -9.22 -1.58 12.24
N LEU A 206 -8.04 -1.22 11.76
CA LEU A 206 -6.80 -1.98 11.94
C LEU A 206 -6.40 -2.05 13.42
N SER A 207 -6.53 -0.96 14.17
CA SER A 207 -6.24 -0.93 15.61
C SER A 207 -7.10 -1.92 16.39
N LYS A 208 -8.38 -2.08 15.99
CA LYS A 208 -9.29 -3.07 16.59
C LYS A 208 -8.90 -4.50 16.22
N ILE A 209 -8.59 -4.76 14.94
CA ILE A 209 -8.21 -6.09 14.46
C ILE A 209 -6.89 -6.53 15.10
N LEU A 210 -5.87 -5.68 15.07
CA LEU A 210 -4.51 -5.94 15.55
C LEU A 210 -4.38 -5.79 17.07
N LYS A 211 -5.42 -5.29 17.76
CA LYS A 211 -5.44 -5.02 19.21
C LYS A 211 -4.25 -4.18 19.67
N SER A 212 -3.81 -3.28 18.81
CA SER A 212 -2.67 -2.39 19.04
C SER A 212 -3.01 -1.02 18.47
N PRO A 213 -2.71 0.08 19.20
CA PRO A 213 -2.99 1.42 18.70
C PRO A 213 -2.11 1.73 17.47
N ILE A 214 -2.74 2.19 16.41
CA ILE A 214 -2.09 2.65 15.19
C ILE A 214 -2.45 4.13 15.02
N SER A 215 -1.46 4.97 14.69
CA SER A 215 -1.67 6.38 14.38
C SER A 215 -1.79 6.62 12.88
N THR A 216 -2.58 7.62 12.48
CA THR A 216 -2.58 8.11 11.09
C THR A 216 -1.23 8.70 10.67
N GLU A 217 -0.40 9.12 11.63
CA GLU A 217 0.96 9.65 11.39
C GLU A 217 1.96 8.57 10.93
N GLN A 218 1.64 7.29 11.11
CA GLN A 218 2.46 6.15 10.69
C GLN A 218 1.81 5.32 9.59
N PHE A 219 0.75 5.85 8.93
CA PHE A 219 -0.09 5.08 8.02
C PHE A 219 -0.16 5.72 6.63
N ILE A 220 0.19 4.95 5.60
CA ILE A 220 0.21 5.39 4.21
C ILE A 220 -0.65 4.43 3.38
N GLN A 221 -1.71 4.95 2.78
CA GLN A 221 -2.47 4.29 1.73
C GLN A 221 -1.92 4.69 0.35
N SER A 222 -2.21 3.91 -0.67
CA SER A 222 -1.70 4.15 -2.01
C SER A 222 -2.08 5.54 -2.57
N HIS A 223 -3.25 6.07 -2.22
CA HIS A 223 -3.69 7.39 -2.65
C HIS A 223 -3.20 8.55 -1.75
N THR A 224 -2.59 8.27 -0.60
CA THR A 224 -2.13 9.33 0.33
C THR A 224 -1.20 10.36 -0.34
N PRO A 225 -0.22 9.97 -1.17
CA PRO A 225 0.64 10.93 -1.87
C PRO A 225 -0.12 11.83 -2.86
N MET A 226 -1.30 11.43 -3.35
CA MET A 226 -2.11 12.22 -4.27
C MET A 226 -2.71 13.47 -3.61
N ARG A 227 -2.67 13.57 -2.28
CA ARG A 227 -3.07 14.78 -1.52
C ARG A 227 -2.40 16.04 -2.05
N ALA A 228 -1.13 15.96 -2.45
CA ALA A 228 -0.38 17.09 -3.01
C ALA A 228 -0.98 17.62 -4.32
N LEU A 229 -1.84 16.87 -5.01
CA LEU A 229 -2.49 17.29 -6.25
C LEU A 229 -3.66 18.26 -6.01
N ALA A 230 -4.17 18.38 -4.78
CA ALA A 230 -5.27 19.27 -4.43
C ALA A 230 -4.94 20.77 -4.65
N ASP A 231 -3.65 21.13 -4.58
CA ASP A 231 -3.19 22.50 -4.86
C ASP A 231 -3.16 22.84 -6.36
N TYR A 232 -3.20 21.82 -7.23
CA TYR A 232 -3.04 21.98 -8.69
C TYR A 232 -4.36 21.90 -9.45
N TYR A 233 -5.33 21.11 -8.97
CA TYR A 233 -6.59 20.83 -9.66
C TYR A 233 -7.79 21.21 -8.80
N LYS A 234 -8.70 21.95 -9.42
CA LYS A 234 -9.91 22.40 -8.75
C LYS A 234 -11.06 21.39 -8.91
N THR A 235 -11.34 20.99 -10.16
CA THR A 235 -12.42 20.06 -10.49
C THR A 235 -11.83 18.74 -10.95
N VAL A 236 -12.06 17.66 -10.21
CA VAL A 236 -11.46 16.36 -10.47
C VAL A 236 -12.51 15.26 -10.55
N LEU A 237 -12.32 14.28 -11.47
CA LEU A 237 -13.06 13.03 -11.42
C LEU A 237 -12.31 12.06 -10.50
N VAL A 238 -12.97 11.57 -9.46
CA VAL A 238 -12.44 10.55 -8.55
C VAL A 238 -13.19 9.23 -8.80
N VAL A 239 -12.43 8.17 -9.12
CA VAL A 239 -12.96 6.86 -9.51
C VAL A 239 -12.56 5.79 -8.51
N GLY A 240 -13.43 4.80 -8.32
CA GLY A 240 -13.20 3.60 -7.54
C GLY A 240 -13.82 3.62 -6.14
N GLY A 241 -13.65 2.50 -5.45
CA GLY A 241 -14.22 2.31 -4.13
C GLY A 241 -15.73 2.04 -4.12
N GLU A 242 -16.33 2.13 -2.96
CA GLU A 242 -17.76 1.88 -2.75
C GLU A 242 -18.53 3.20 -2.70
N GLY A 243 -19.51 3.35 -3.58
CA GLY A 243 -20.42 4.49 -3.60
C GLY A 243 -19.66 5.83 -3.70
N TYR A 244 -19.82 6.68 -2.70
CA TYR A 244 -19.21 8.01 -2.63
C TYR A 244 -17.98 8.12 -1.68
N LYS A 245 -17.53 7.02 -1.09
CA LYS A 245 -16.44 7.03 -0.08
C LYS A 245 -15.14 7.67 -0.57
N CYS A 246 -14.77 7.45 -1.83
CA CYS A 246 -13.59 8.10 -2.39
C CYS A 246 -13.75 9.63 -2.52
N ARG A 247 -14.97 10.14 -2.65
CA ARG A 247 -15.25 11.59 -2.57
C ARG A 247 -14.91 12.14 -1.20
N GLU A 248 -15.32 11.47 -0.12
CA GLU A 248 -15.01 11.89 1.25
C GLU A 248 -13.50 11.94 1.49
N VAL A 249 -12.76 10.96 0.97
CA VAL A 249 -11.29 10.97 1.02
C VAL A 249 -10.71 12.18 0.29
N ALA A 250 -11.18 12.45 -0.93
CA ALA A 250 -10.71 13.59 -1.72
C ALA A 250 -11.05 14.94 -1.05
N GLU A 251 -12.23 15.07 -0.42
CA GLU A 251 -12.61 16.24 0.37
C GLU A 251 -11.65 16.45 1.57
N GLN A 252 -11.28 15.37 2.27
CA GLN A 252 -10.31 15.42 3.38
C GLN A 252 -8.89 15.79 2.90
N TYR A 253 -8.54 15.49 1.66
CA TYR A 253 -7.27 15.91 1.05
C TYR A 253 -7.26 17.36 0.59
N GLY A 254 -8.40 18.05 0.65
CA GLY A 254 -8.52 19.45 0.30
C GLY A 254 -8.91 19.73 -1.15
N PHE A 255 -9.27 18.70 -1.93
CA PHE A 255 -9.88 18.93 -3.25
C PHE A 255 -11.21 19.65 -3.08
N GLN A 256 -11.47 20.66 -3.94
CA GLN A 256 -12.60 21.56 -3.76
C GLN A 256 -13.87 21.12 -4.49
N ASP A 257 -13.72 20.56 -5.68
CA ASP A 257 -14.83 20.17 -6.55
C ASP A 257 -14.61 18.76 -7.07
N ILE A 258 -15.22 17.79 -6.39
CA ILE A 258 -15.04 16.36 -6.65
C ILE A 258 -16.27 15.81 -7.36
N VAL A 259 -16.04 15.24 -8.54
CA VAL A 259 -17.00 14.49 -9.34
C VAL A 259 -16.73 13.00 -9.15
N VAL A 260 -17.76 12.20 -9.00
CA VAL A 260 -17.66 10.72 -9.08
C VAL A 260 -18.51 10.21 -10.23
N PRO A 261 -18.27 9.00 -10.76
CA PRO A 261 -19.03 8.45 -11.89
C PRO A 261 -20.54 8.51 -11.69
N ASN A 262 -21.03 8.29 -10.48
CA ASN A 262 -22.46 8.35 -10.17
C ASN A 262 -23.10 9.73 -10.38
N ASP A 263 -22.35 10.83 -10.21
CA ASP A 263 -22.85 12.19 -10.49
C ASP A 263 -23.13 12.38 -11.97
N ILE A 264 -22.24 11.82 -12.80
CA ILE A 264 -22.31 11.88 -14.25
C ILE A 264 -23.50 11.07 -14.76
N ILE A 265 -23.66 9.83 -14.27
CA ILE A 265 -24.76 8.95 -14.64
C ILE A 265 -26.12 9.52 -14.16
N ALA A 266 -26.16 10.13 -12.97
CA ALA A 266 -27.38 10.77 -12.45
C ALA A 266 -27.79 11.97 -13.31
N SER A 267 -26.85 12.64 -13.97
CA SER A 267 -27.09 13.77 -14.86
C SER A 267 -27.53 13.34 -16.27
N ASP A 268 -26.93 12.28 -16.77
CA ASP A 268 -27.24 11.70 -18.08
C ASP A 268 -27.13 10.16 -18.02
N PRO A 269 -28.24 9.45 -17.79
CA PRO A 269 -28.26 7.99 -17.75
C PRO A 269 -27.87 7.31 -19.06
N THR A 270 -27.88 8.04 -20.19
CA THR A 270 -27.49 7.48 -21.50
C THR A 270 -26.00 7.16 -21.60
N ILE A 271 -25.18 7.73 -20.72
CA ILE A 271 -23.73 7.44 -20.60
C ILE A 271 -23.48 5.98 -20.17
N ALA A 272 -24.36 5.43 -19.34
CA ALA A 272 -24.29 4.05 -18.89
C ALA A 272 -25.66 3.34 -19.04
N PRO A 273 -26.11 3.05 -20.30
CA PRO A 273 -27.48 2.66 -20.59
C PRO A 273 -27.90 1.32 -20.00
N TYR A 274 -26.95 0.47 -19.60
CA TYR A 274 -27.22 -0.84 -19.03
C TYR A 274 -27.06 -0.89 -17.51
N ARG A 275 -26.66 0.23 -16.87
CA ARG A 275 -26.49 0.31 -15.43
C ARG A 275 -27.82 0.53 -14.73
N VAL A 276 -28.06 -0.29 -13.72
CA VAL A 276 -29.17 -0.08 -12.78
C VAL A 276 -28.68 0.77 -11.62
N PHE A 277 -29.26 1.94 -11.47
CA PHE A 277 -28.89 2.92 -10.44
C PHE A 277 -29.74 2.67 -9.19
N THR A 278 -29.10 2.42 -8.06
CA THR A 278 -29.79 2.20 -6.78
C THR A 278 -30.34 3.51 -6.21
N ASP A 279 -31.27 3.41 -5.27
CA ASP A 279 -31.83 4.60 -4.60
C ASP A 279 -30.76 5.31 -3.74
N GLU A 280 -29.83 4.55 -3.12
CA GLU A 280 -28.72 5.10 -2.35
C GLU A 280 -27.72 5.86 -3.26
N GLU A 281 -27.34 5.28 -4.38
CA GLU A 281 -26.48 5.94 -5.37
C GLU A 281 -27.12 7.23 -5.89
N ARG A 282 -28.43 7.19 -6.14
CA ARG A 282 -29.20 8.36 -6.57
C ARG A 282 -29.26 9.46 -5.51
N ALA A 283 -29.46 9.07 -4.25
CA ALA A 283 -29.53 10.00 -3.12
C ALA A 283 -28.20 10.67 -2.79
N THR A 284 -27.09 9.99 -3.06
CA THR A 284 -25.73 10.49 -2.78
C THR A 284 -25.06 11.17 -3.96
N SER A 285 -25.65 11.11 -5.16
CA SER A 285 -25.15 11.78 -6.36
C SER A 285 -25.38 13.28 -6.32
N ARG A 286 -24.46 14.01 -6.96
CA ARG A 286 -24.50 15.48 -7.13
C ARG A 286 -24.61 15.84 -8.61
N PRO A 287 -25.80 15.64 -9.26
CA PRO A 287 -25.98 15.85 -10.68
C PRO A 287 -25.84 17.33 -11.05
N ARG A 288 -25.24 17.60 -12.20
CA ARG A 288 -25.09 18.94 -12.78
C ARG A 288 -24.85 18.88 -14.28
N ASP A 289 -24.77 20.01 -14.96
CA ASP A 289 -24.47 20.07 -16.39
C ASP A 289 -22.98 19.84 -16.67
N PHE A 290 -22.59 18.60 -16.95
CA PHE A 290 -21.22 18.22 -17.25
C PHE A 290 -20.76 18.62 -18.66
N THR A 291 -21.66 19.08 -19.52
CA THR A 291 -21.27 19.67 -20.81
C THR A 291 -20.65 21.07 -20.64
N LYS A 292 -20.87 21.69 -19.48
CA LYS A 292 -20.32 23.01 -19.09
C LYS A 292 -19.29 22.93 -17.96
N THR A 293 -19.04 21.74 -17.42
CA THR A 293 -18.08 21.53 -16.36
C THR A 293 -16.76 21.02 -16.95
N ASN A 294 -15.66 21.73 -16.71
CA ASN A 294 -14.34 21.27 -17.11
C ASN A 294 -13.76 20.41 -15.97
N ILE A 295 -13.59 19.11 -16.21
CA ILE A 295 -12.86 18.20 -15.33
C ILE A 295 -11.38 18.32 -15.67
N GLU A 296 -10.55 18.74 -14.70
CA GLU A 296 -9.15 19.09 -14.93
C GLU A 296 -8.20 17.89 -14.80
N ALA A 297 -8.60 16.87 -14.05
CA ALA A 297 -7.82 15.64 -13.88
C ALA A 297 -8.73 14.45 -13.52
N ILE A 298 -8.25 13.24 -13.82
CA ILE A 298 -8.88 11.98 -13.45
C ILE A 298 -8.00 11.31 -12.40
N MET A 299 -8.58 10.90 -11.27
CA MET A 299 -7.89 10.25 -10.16
C MET A 299 -8.55 8.93 -9.81
N VAL A 300 -7.90 7.82 -10.10
CA VAL A 300 -8.36 6.49 -9.71
C VAL A 300 -7.80 6.20 -8.33
N PHE A 301 -8.63 6.46 -7.30
CA PHE A 301 -8.22 6.36 -5.89
C PHE A 301 -8.26 4.93 -5.36
N SER A 302 -9.14 4.09 -5.91
CA SER A 302 -9.32 2.71 -5.48
C SER A 302 -9.75 1.83 -6.64
N ASP A 303 -9.87 0.54 -6.37
CA ASP A 303 -10.38 -0.42 -7.36
C ASP A 303 -11.77 -0.03 -7.84
N SER A 304 -11.97 0.02 -9.16
CA SER A 304 -13.28 0.21 -9.77
C SER A 304 -14.20 -0.96 -9.41
N ARG A 305 -15.46 -0.65 -9.10
CA ARG A 305 -16.52 -1.64 -8.85
C ARG A 305 -17.40 -1.86 -10.07
N ASP A 306 -17.24 -1.02 -11.10
CA ASP A 306 -17.95 -1.10 -12.37
C ASP A 306 -17.00 -0.73 -13.53
N TYR A 307 -16.19 -1.70 -13.96
CA TYR A 307 -15.19 -1.49 -15.02
C TYR A 307 -15.80 -0.92 -16.29
N ALA A 308 -16.96 -1.39 -16.70
CA ALA A 308 -17.57 -0.97 -17.98
C ALA A 308 -17.94 0.51 -17.94
N THR A 309 -18.61 0.95 -16.89
CA THR A 309 -19.07 2.33 -16.74
C THR A 309 -17.90 3.29 -16.48
N ASP A 310 -17.00 2.93 -15.55
CA ASP A 310 -15.87 3.78 -15.18
C ASP A 310 -14.91 3.95 -16.39
N MET A 311 -14.64 2.87 -17.13
CA MET A 311 -13.82 2.95 -18.36
C MET A 311 -14.48 3.83 -19.43
N GLN A 312 -15.79 3.73 -19.62
CA GLN A 312 -16.50 4.55 -20.60
C GLN A 312 -16.39 6.05 -20.26
N ILE A 313 -16.67 6.41 -19.01
CA ILE A 313 -16.58 7.80 -18.54
C ILE A 313 -15.16 8.35 -18.67
N ILE A 314 -14.16 7.57 -18.27
CA ILE A 314 -12.75 7.94 -18.39
C ILE A 314 -12.38 8.14 -19.86
N MET A 315 -12.77 7.22 -20.75
CA MET A 315 -12.48 7.31 -22.17
C MET A 315 -13.13 8.52 -22.83
N ASP A 316 -14.36 8.86 -22.44
CA ASP A 316 -15.05 10.05 -22.95
C ASP A 316 -14.30 11.33 -22.52
N LEU A 317 -13.86 11.40 -21.27
CA LEU A 317 -13.10 12.54 -20.75
C LEU A 317 -11.70 12.66 -21.36
N LEU A 318 -10.96 11.57 -21.48
CA LEU A 318 -9.61 11.58 -22.10
C LEU A 318 -9.61 12.05 -23.55
N ARG A 319 -10.73 11.86 -24.26
CA ARG A 319 -10.92 12.25 -25.67
C ARG A 319 -11.74 13.53 -25.82
N SER A 320 -12.17 14.14 -24.72
CA SER A 320 -13.01 15.34 -24.72
C SER A 320 -12.23 16.61 -25.05
N GLU A 321 -12.96 17.67 -25.37
CA GLU A 321 -12.41 19.03 -25.43
C GLU A 321 -12.30 19.60 -24.02
N ASP A 322 -11.08 19.63 -23.49
CA ASP A 322 -10.72 20.21 -22.18
C ASP A 322 -11.57 19.69 -20.99
N GLY A 323 -11.87 18.38 -20.96
CA GLY A 323 -12.56 17.73 -19.82
C GLY A 323 -14.07 17.94 -19.76
N ARG A 324 -14.71 18.34 -20.85
CA ARG A 324 -16.17 18.51 -20.92
C ARG A 324 -16.81 17.28 -21.56
N LEU A 325 -17.68 16.62 -20.83
CA LEU A 325 -18.44 15.49 -21.33
C LEU A 325 -19.34 15.90 -22.52
N GLY A 326 -19.59 14.96 -23.41
CA GLY A 326 -20.38 15.21 -24.61
C GLY A 326 -19.64 16.00 -25.70
N THR A 327 -18.36 16.28 -25.52
CA THR A 327 -17.49 16.90 -26.54
C THR A 327 -16.43 15.91 -27.03
N MET A 328 -15.90 16.18 -28.23
CA MET A 328 -14.80 15.42 -28.82
C MET A 328 -13.70 16.39 -29.22
N ALA A 329 -12.48 16.18 -28.79
CA ALA A 329 -11.33 16.98 -29.21
C ALA A 329 -11.09 16.85 -30.69
N LYS A 330 -10.73 17.96 -31.37
CA LYS A 330 -10.40 17.98 -32.79
C LYS A 330 -9.19 17.12 -33.11
N ASP A 331 -8.26 17.05 -32.19
CA ASP A 331 -7.11 16.14 -32.21
C ASP A 331 -7.28 15.09 -31.14
N PRO A 332 -7.81 13.90 -31.44
CA PRO A 332 -8.05 12.85 -30.48
C PRO A 332 -6.78 12.18 -29.99
N VAL A 333 -5.63 12.46 -30.63
CA VAL A 333 -4.32 11.90 -30.25
C VAL A 333 -3.67 12.70 -29.13
N SER A 334 -4.05 13.97 -28.95
CA SER A 334 -3.51 14.82 -27.90
C SER A 334 -4.32 14.68 -26.62
N GLN A 335 -3.84 13.85 -25.70
CA GLN A 335 -4.41 13.76 -24.37
C GLN A 335 -4.24 15.09 -23.63
N ARG A 336 -5.33 15.69 -23.19
CA ARG A 336 -5.33 17.00 -22.54
C ARG A 336 -5.58 16.93 -21.05
N ILE A 337 -6.18 15.83 -20.59
CA ILE A 337 -6.52 15.63 -19.19
C ILE A 337 -5.58 14.57 -18.61
N PRO A 338 -4.82 14.89 -17.55
CA PRO A 338 -3.98 13.91 -16.88
C PRO A 338 -4.82 12.88 -16.13
N ILE A 339 -4.31 11.65 -16.10
CA ILE A 339 -4.88 10.56 -15.30
C ILE A 339 -3.84 10.01 -14.32
N TYR A 340 -4.30 9.80 -13.09
CA TYR A 340 -3.50 9.34 -11.96
C TYR A 340 -4.10 8.05 -11.40
N PHE A 341 -3.27 7.04 -11.19
CA PHE A 341 -3.64 5.79 -10.54
C PHE A 341 -2.95 5.70 -9.18
N SER A 342 -3.69 5.30 -8.16
CA SER A 342 -3.13 5.22 -6.80
C SER A 342 -2.20 4.03 -6.62
N GLN A 343 -2.33 2.97 -7.44
CA GLN A 343 -1.48 1.78 -7.36
C GLN A 343 -1.47 1.01 -8.68
N GLY A 344 -0.48 0.11 -8.82
CA GLY A 344 -0.26 -0.66 -10.03
C GLY A 344 -0.52 -2.16 -9.95
N ASP A 345 -0.91 -2.69 -8.76
CA ASP A 345 -1.07 -4.14 -8.55
C ASP A 345 -2.14 -4.74 -9.47
N MET A 346 -1.76 -5.82 -10.14
CA MET A 346 -2.66 -6.59 -11.01
C MET A 346 -3.66 -7.40 -10.20
N LEU A 347 -3.21 -7.92 -9.06
CA LEU A 347 -3.93 -8.84 -8.21
C LEU A 347 -3.82 -8.40 -6.75
N CYS A 348 -4.85 -8.68 -5.97
CA CYS A 348 -4.85 -8.50 -4.52
C CYS A 348 -5.37 -9.76 -3.82
N PRO A 349 -4.84 -10.09 -2.62
CA PRO A 349 -5.37 -11.14 -1.78
C PRO A 349 -6.73 -10.74 -1.20
N THR A 350 -7.65 -11.69 -1.09
CA THR A 350 -8.96 -11.52 -0.48
C THR A 350 -9.31 -12.78 0.32
N GLU A 351 -10.52 -12.88 0.83
CA GLU A 351 -11.03 -14.13 1.44
C GLU A 351 -11.19 -15.28 0.45
N HIS A 352 -11.22 -14.97 -0.85
CA HIS A 352 -11.28 -15.97 -1.90
C HIS A 352 -9.93 -16.73 -1.99
N PRO A 353 -9.93 -18.06 -2.20
CA PRO A 353 -8.69 -18.85 -2.25
C PRO A 353 -7.72 -18.48 -3.39
N PHE A 354 -8.20 -17.78 -4.42
CA PHE A 354 -7.36 -17.22 -5.48
C PHE A 354 -7.40 -15.68 -5.44
N PRO A 355 -6.30 -14.99 -5.75
CA PRO A 355 -6.26 -13.52 -5.82
C PRO A 355 -7.31 -12.95 -6.77
N ARG A 356 -7.78 -11.75 -6.49
CA ARG A 356 -8.73 -11.02 -7.33
C ARG A 356 -8.04 -9.91 -8.11
N MET A 357 -8.63 -9.53 -9.26
CA MET A 357 -8.15 -8.39 -10.05
C MET A 357 -8.23 -7.11 -9.23
N SER A 358 -7.15 -6.33 -9.29
CA SER A 358 -7.01 -5.03 -8.64
C SER A 358 -6.88 -3.90 -9.67
N GLN A 359 -6.54 -2.70 -9.23
CA GLN A 359 -6.51 -1.49 -10.05
C GLN A 359 -5.57 -1.58 -11.26
N GLY A 360 -4.46 -2.32 -11.15
CA GLY A 360 -3.55 -2.55 -12.27
C GLY A 360 -4.22 -3.28 -13.44
N ALA A 361 -5.12 -4.23 -13.17
CA ALA A 361 -5.90 -4.90 -14.23
C ALA A 361 -6.85 -3.92 -14.93
N PHE A 362 -7.52 -3.04 -14.17
CA PHE A 362 -8.35 -1.96 -14.71
C PHE A 362 -7.53 -1.02 -15.59
N ARG A 363 -6.36 -0.57 -15.10
CA ARG A 363 -5.45 0.32 -15.79
C ARG A 363 -4.99 -0.27 -17.13
N ILE A 364 -4.52 -1.52 -17.16
CA ILE A 364 -4.06 -2.18 -18.40
C ILE A 364 -5.20 -2.29 -19.40
N GLY A 365 -6.42 -2.62 -18.98
CA GLY A 365 -7.60 -2.62 -19.84
C GLY A 365 -7.87 -1.25 -20.45
N LEU A 366 -7.81 -0.20 -19.65
CA LEU A 366 -7.99 1.18 -20.09
C LEU A 366 -6.90 1.62 -21.07
N GLU A 367 -5.63 1.34 -20.79
CA GLU A 367 -4.49 1.64 -21.68
C GLU A 367 -4.65 0.96 -23.04
N ALA A 368 -5.02 -0.34 -23.04
CA ALA A 368 -5.24 -1.09 -24.29
C ALA A 368 -6.40 -0.52 -25.11
N MET A 369 -7.50 -0.15 -24.48
CA MET A 369 -8.64 0.49 -25.14
C MET A 369 -8.27 1.87 -25.70
N TYR A 370 -7.58 2.70 -24.91
CA TYR A 370 -7.13 4.02 -25.35
C TYR A 370 -6.23 3.92 -26.59
N LYS A 371 -5.23 3.05 -26.53
CA LYS A 371 -4.34 2.78 -27.67
C LYS A 371 -5.09 2.28 -28.92
N SER A 372 -6.07 1.40 -28.73
CA SER A 372 -6.90 0.87 -29.84
C SER A 372 -7.74 1.96 -30.51
N LEU A 373 -8.23 2.93 -29.74
CA LEU A 373 -9.09 4.00 -30.25
C LEU A 373 -8.32 5.20 -30.82
N THR A 374 -7.13 5.48 -30.26
CA THR A 374 -6.36 6.69 -30.61
C THR A 374 -5.09 6.40 -31.43
N GLY A 375 -4.59 5.15 -31.35
CA GLY A 375 -3.32 4.75 -31.97
C GLY A 375 -2.08 5.12 -31.14
N VAL A 376 -2.24 5.79 -29.99
CA VAL A 376 -1.14 6.21 -29.12
C VAL A 376 -1.27 5.65 -27.71
N GLU A 377 -0.16 5.59 -26.99
CA GLU A 377 -0.16 5.15 -25.59
C GLU A 377 -0.83 6.20 -24.69
N LEU A 378 -1.50 5.74 -23.64
CA LEU A 378 -2.07 6.59 -22.60
C LEU A 378 -0.95 7.15 -21.71
N GLU A 379 -0.81 8.48 -21.65
CA GLU A 379 0.05 9.13 -20.68
C GLU A 379 -0.61 9.10 -19.30
N ARG A 380 0.07 8.54 -18.31
CA ARG A 380 -0.44 8.41 -16.95
C ARG A 380 0.65 8.52 -15.91
N VAL A 381 0.24 8.78 -14.68
CA VAL A 381 1.07 8.69 -13.49
C VAL A 381 0.52 7.59 -12.58
N VAL A 382 1.39 6.74 -12.07
CA VAL A 382 1.04 5.68 -11.12
C VAL A 382 1.74 5.98 -9.80
N TYR A 383 1.01 5.86 -8.70
CA TYR A 383 1.49 5.88 -7.32
C TYR A 383 1.44 4.47 -6.73
N GLY A 384 1.66 4.36 -5.43
CA GLY A 384 1.70 3.08 -4.72
C GLY A 384 3.03 2.35 -4.91
N LYS A 385 3.19 1.24 -4.22
CA LYS A 385 4.33 0.34 -4.43
C LYS A 385 4.24 -0.30 -5.82
N PRO A 386 5.31 -0.45 -6.60
CA PRO A 386 6.73 -0.15 -6.30
C PRO A 386 7.22 1.25 -6.68
N GLU A 387 6.34 2.21 -6.93
CA GLU A 387 6.71 3.52 -7.46
C GLU A 387 7.57 4.35 -6.48
N LEU A 388 8.66 4.91 -6.99
CA LEU A 388 9.67 5.65 -6.21
C LEU A 388 9.09 6.79 -5.38
N ALA A 389 8.06 7.49 -5.89
CA ALA A 389 7.41 8.58 -5.18
C ALA A 389 6.80 8.14 -3.84
N THR A 390 6.29 6.91 -3.79
CA THR A 390 5.70 6.31 -2.59
C THR A 390 6.76 6.04 -1.51
N TYR A 391 7.93 5.55 -1.90
CA TYR A 391 9.04 5.30 -0.96
C TYR A 391 9.66 6.59 -0.43
N LYS A 392 9.79 7.64 -1.28
CA LYS A 392 10.20 8.98 -0.82
C LYS A 392 9.23 9.55 0.21
N TYR A 393 7.93 9.42 -0.04
CA TYR A 393 6.91 9.85 0.92
C TYR A 393 6.99 9.03 2.22
N ALA A 394 7.29 7.73 2.12
CA ALA A 394 7.48 6.88 3.30
C ALA A 394 8.69 7.30 4.15
N ASP A 395 9.81 7.74 3.55
CA ASP A 395 10.94 8.31 4.29
C ASP A 395 10.54 9.54 5.11
N GLU A 396 9.74 10.44 4.53
CA GLU A 396 9.21 11.63 5.23
C GLU A 396 8.33 11.22 6.42
N VAL A 397 7.48 10.20 6.22
CA VAL A 397 6.62 9.67 7.29
C VAL A 397 7.44 8.97 8.38
N ILE A 398 8.48 8.20 8.03
CA ILE A 398 9.37 7.57 9.01
C ILE A 398 10.08 8.65 9.83
N SER A 399 10.63 9.70 9.20
CA SER A 399 11.32 10.79 9.89
C SER A 399 10.38 11.53 10.84
N SER A 400 9.17 11.85 10.40
CA SER A 400 8.14 12.46 11.26
C SER A 400 7.72 11.55 12.41
N TRP A 401 7.60 10.24 12.17
CA TRP A 401 7.28 9.28 13.22
C TRP A 401 8.42 9.12 14.24
N MET A 402 9.67 9.17 13.77
CA MET A 402 10.85 9.20 14.64
C MET A 402 10.85 10.43 15.57
N GLU A 403 10.49 11.60 15.04
CA GLU A 403 10.32 12.81 15.88
C GLU A 403 9.24 12.59 16.95
N THR A 404 8.10 12.02 16.57
CA THR A 404 6.99 11.75 17.48
C THR A 404 7.37 10.79 18.62
N ILE A 405 8.09 9.70 18.33
CA ILE A 405 8.37 8.65 19.35
C ILE A 405 9.71 8.81 20.06
N HIS A 406 10.68 9.51 19.47
CA HIS A 406 12.05 9.62 19.97
C HIS A 406 12.60 11.05 20.04
N ASN A 407 11.84 12.04 19.61
CA ASN A 407 12.28 13.45 19.44
C ASN A 407 13.57 13.52 18.60
N ASP A 408 13.59 12.78 17.49
CA ASP A 408 14.74 12.66 16.57
C ASP A 408 14.23 12.53 15.13
N GLU A 409 14.46 13.52 14.27
CA GLU A 409 13.99 13.55 12.88
C GLU A 409 14.88 12.73 11.91
N ARG A 410 15.97 12.12 12.41
CA ARG A 410 16.89 11.39 11.53
C ARG A 410 16.25 10.15 10.97
N LEU A 411 16.38 9.97 9.66
CA LEU A 411 15.98 8.74 9.01
C LEU A 411 16.89 7.58 9.48
N PRO A 412 16.32 6.46 9.96
CA PRO A 412 17.10 5.28 10.33
C PRO A 412 17.92 4.72 9.16
N SER A 413 19.14 4.27 9.43
CA SER A 413 20.03 3.72 8.40
C SER A 413 19.60 2.34 7.91
N ASN A 414 18.92 1.56 8.75
CA ASN A 414 18.50 0.19 8.47
C ASN A 414 16.96 0.11 8.38
N ILE A 415 16.42 0.28 7.18
CA ILE A 415 14.98 0.17 6.94
C ILE A 415 14.66 -1.20 6.36
N TYR A 416 13.66 -1.87 6.92
CA TYR A 416 13.19 -3.19 6.53
C TYR A 416 11.77 -3.12 5.97
N MET A 417 11.61 -3.35 4.67
CA MET A 417 10.30 -3.55 4.05
C MET A 417 9.87 -5.00 4.25
N VAL A 418 8.75 -5.22 4.90
CA VAL A 418 8.14 -6.55 5.09
C VAL A 418 6.86 -6.62 4.28
N GLY A 419 6.86 -7.46 3.26
CA GLY A 419 5.74 -7.60 2.32
C GLY A 419 5.56 -9.04 1.85
N ASP A 420 4.42 -9.29 1.23
CA ASP A 420 4.05 -10.62 0.69
C ASP A 420 4.06 -10.66 -0.84
N ASN A 421 4.21 -9.51 -1.49
CA ASN A 421 4.12 -9.39 -2.94
C ASN A 421 5.49 -9.01 -3.56
N PRO A 422 6.15 -9.95 -4.28
CA PRO A 422 7.43 -9.69 -4.95
C PRO A 422 7.37 -8.51 -5.93
N ALA A 423 6.25 -8.36 -6.66
CA ALA A 423 6.10 -7.38 -7.72
C ALA A 423 5.82 -5.94 -7.22
N SER A 424 5.53 -5.74 -5.94
CA SER A 424 5.30 -4.42 -5.35
C SER A 424 6.23 -4.13 -4.17
N ASP A 425 6.18 -4.95 -3.11
CA ASP A 425 6.93 -4.73 -1.88
C ASP A 425 8.43 -4.91 -2.07
N ILE A 426 8.79 -6.03 -2.69
CA ILE A 426 10.19 -6.47 -2.76
C ILE A 426 10.95 -5.70 -3.83
N ILE A 427 10.41 -5.63 -5.05
CA ILE A 427 11.06 -4.86 -6.11
C ILE A 427 11.20 -3.38 -5.72
N GLY A 428 10.15 -2.77 -5.15
CA GLY A 428 10.18 -1.38 -4.75
C GLY A 428 11.17 -1.12 -3.62
N GLY A 429 11.14 -1.95 -2.55
CA GLY A 429 12.11 -1.86 -1.45
C GLY A 429 13.55 -2.04 -1.91
N ASN A 430 13.82 -3.03 -2.79
CA ASN A 430 15.14 -3.25 -3.36
C ASN A 430 15.61 -2.06 -4.21
N MET A 431 14.75 -1.53 -5.09
CA MET A 431 15.06 -0.36 -5.93
C MET A 431 15.35 0.89 -5.11
N TYR A 432 14.71 1.02 -3.95
CA TYR A 432 14.90 2.14 -3.05
C TYR A 432 16.08 1.96 -2.08
N GLY A 433 16.66 0.75 -2.03
CA GLY A 433 17.85 0.44 -1.21
C GLY A 433 17.50 0.00 0.21
N TRP A 434 16.24 -0.37 0.50
CA TRP A 434 15.85 -0.94 1.78
C TRP A 434 16.14 -2.44 1.85
N ASN A 435 16.24 -3.00 3.05
CA ASN A 435 16.28 -4.45 3.26
C ASN A 435 14.88 -5.02 3.05
N THR A 436 14.73 -6.03 2.20
CA THR A 436 13.42 -6.60 1.90
C THR A 436 13.23 -7.98 2.50
N CYS A 437 12.10 -8.17 3.18
CA CYS A 437 11.68 -9.40 3.83
C CYS A 437 10.41 -9.90 3.14
N LEU A 438 10.49 -10.99 2.40
CA LEU A 438 9.33 -11.62 1.76
C LEU A 438 8.69 -12.61 2.70
N VAL A 439 7.36 -12.49 2.94
CA VAL A 439 6.62 -13.42 3.78
C VAL A 439 5.69 -14.32 2.96
N ARG A 440 5.45 -15.56 3.47
CA ARG A 440 4.64 -16.58 2.78
C ARG A 440 3.15 -16.56 3.17
N THR A 441 2.72 -15.47 3.79
CA THR A 441 1.36 -15.37 4.33
C THR A 441 0.35 -14.69 3.39
N GLY A 442 0.74 -14.28 2.18
CA GLY A 442 -0.15 -13.58 1.25
C GLY A 442 -0.03 -14.05 -0.20
N VAL A 443 0.38 -13.18 -1.11
CA VAL A 443 0.52 -13.48 -2.55
C VAL A 443 1.60 -14.53 -2.79
N PHE A 444 2.76 -14.36 -2.16
CA PHE A 444 3.84 -15.35 -2.21
C PHE A 444 3.57 -16.48 -1.20
N GLN A 445 3.43 -17.72 -1.70
CA GLN A 445 3.06 -18.85 -0.86
C GLN A 445 4.08 -19.98 -0.82
N GLY A 446 5.14 -19.93 -1.61
CA GLY A 446 6.11 -21.03 -1.68
C GLY A 446 7.41 -20.69 -2.38
N GLY A 447 8.36 -21.63 -2.35
CA GLY A 447 9.68 -21.45 -2.92
C GLY A 447 10.71 -20.90 -1.93
N ASP A 448 11.99 -20.88 -2.33
CA ASP A 448 13.08 -20.37 -1.50
C ASP A 448 13.15 -18.84 -1.55
N ASN A 449 12.99 -18.26 -2.74
CA ASN A 449 12.86 -16.82 -2.99
C ASN A 449 12.14 -16.61 -4.32
N ASP A 450 11.70 -15.40 -4.61
CA ASP A 450 11.19 -15.07 -5.94
C ASP A 450 12.34 -14.95 -6.93
N GLU A 451 12.21 -15.54 -8.11
CA GLU A 451 13.31 -15.59 -9.08
C GLU A 451 13.49 -14.25 -9.81
N GLU A 452 12.41 -13.51 -10.05
CA GLU A 452 12.42 -12.23 -10.75
C GLU A 452 12.75 -11.07 -9.82
N ASN A 453 12.19 -11.10 -8.60
CA ASN A 453 12.30 -10.04 -7.59
C ASN A 453 12.75 -10.64 -6.25
N PRO A 454 13.98 -11.10 -6.10
CA PRO A 454 14.43 -11.76 -4.88
C PRO A 454 14.52 -10.79 -3.70
N ALA A 455 13.98 -11.20 -2.56
CA ALA A 455 14.10 -10.46 -1.31
C ALA A 455 15.56 -10.39 -0.87
N SER A 456 16.07 -9.18 -0.61
CA SER A 456 17.47 -8.92 -0.30
C SER A 456 17.89 -9.39 1.10
N PHE A 457 16.98 -9.32 2.07
CA PHE A 457 17.24 -9.79 3.43
C PHE A 457 16.84 -11.25 3.63
N GLY A 458 15.74 -11.71 3.04
CA GLY A 458 15.35 -13.11 3.08
C GLY A 458 13.85 -13.36 2.96
N VAL A 459 13.51 -14.65 2.96
CA VAL A 459 12.15 -15.16 2.87
C VAL A 459 11.77 -15.83 4.18
N PHE A 460 10.59 -15.51 4.69
CA PHE A 460 10.15 -15.90 6.04
C PHE A 460 8.76 -16.52 6.00
N GLU A 461 8.47 -17.39 6.97
CA GLU A 461 7.13 -18.00 7.11
C GLU A 461 6.05 -16.96 7.37
N ASN A 462 6.37 -15.94 8.18
CA ASN A 462 5.45 -14.89 8.61
C ASN A 462 6.22 -13.65 9.08
N VAL A 463 5.48 -12.58 9.38
CA VAL A 463 6.02 -11.29 9.81
C VAL A 463 6.83 -11.36 11.11
N LEU A 464 6.45 -12.22 12.06
CA LEU A 464 7.19 -12.36 13.32
C LEU A 464 8.59 -12.93 13.11
N LYS A 465 8.72 -13.91 12.21
CA LYS A 465 10.04 -14.47 11.84
C LYS A 465 10.91 -13.44 11.15
N ALA A 466 10.35 -12.63 10.25
CA ALA A 466 11.05 -11.57 9.56
C ALA A 466 11.58 -10.51 10.55
N VAL A 467 10.72 -9.98 11.39
CA VAL A 467 11.08 -8.97 12.41
C VAL A 467 12.08 -9.52 13.42
N THR A 468 11.88 -10.76 13.90
CA THR A 468 12.82 -11.41 14.81
C THR A 468 14.23 -11.52 14.20
N ALA A 469 14.33 -11.92 12.94
CA ALA A 469 15.60 -12.03 12.24
C ALA A 469 16.30 -10.67 12.08
N ALA A 470 15.56 -9.63 11.69
CA ALA A 470 16.09 -8.27 11.54
C ALA A 470 16.54 -7.68 12.88
N VAL A 471 15.71 -7.78 13.92
CA VAL A 471 16.05 -7.30 15.27
C VAL A 471 17.30 -8.01 15.82
N LYS A 472 17.39 -9.32 15.65
CA LYS A 472 18.59 -10.08 16.09
C LYS A 472 19.84 -9.73 15.30
N LYS A 473 19.71 -9.36 14.03
CA LYS A 473 20.84 -8.88 13.23
C LYS A 473 21.40 -7.56 13.78
N GLU A 474 20.50 -6.61 14.11
CA GLU A 474 20.90 -5.27 14.52
C GLU A 474 21.23 -5.15 16.04
N LEU A 475 20.50 -5.90 16.89
CA LEU A 475 20.61 -5.79 18.35
C LEU A 475 21.34 -6.95 19.03
N GLY A 476 21.73 -7.98 18.26
CA GLY A 476 22.42 -9.18 18.75
C GLY A 476 21.52 -10.40 18.85
N GLN A 477 22.12 -11.59 18.71
CA GLN A 477 21.38 -12.88 18.71
C GLN A 477 20.75 -13.22 20.07
N ASP A 478 21.22 -12.61 21.12
CA ASP A 478 20.75 -12.76 22.50
C ASP A 478 19.59 -11.83 22.87
N PHE A 479 19.16 -10.96 21.94
CA PHE A 479 18.06 -10.02 22.18
C PHE A 479 16.75 -10.73 22.57
N LYS A 480 16.12 -10.24 23.66
CA LYS A 480 14.89 -10.79 24.21
C LYS A 480 13.68 -9.99 23.78
N PHE A 481 12.66 -10.70 23.34
CA PHE A 481 11.40 -10.14 22.83
C PHE A 481 10.33 -10.02 23.94
N GLU A 482 10.75 -9.99 25.20
CA GLU A 482 9.89 -9.78 26.36
C GLU A 482 10.49 -8.67 27.22
N PHE A 483 9.64 -7.78 27.70
CA PHE A 483 10.08 -6.75 28.66
C PHE A 483 10.39 -7.38 30.00
N ASN A 484 11.54 -7.07 30.57
CA ASN A 484 11.94 -7.53 31.88
C ASN A 484 12.15 -6.33 32.84
N GLU A 485 11.16 -6.04 33.64
CA GLU A 485 11.17 -4.94 34.64
C GLU A 485 12.39 -4.96 35.57
N ARG A 486 13.03 -6.11 35.78
CA ARG A 486 14.21 -6.24 36.66
C ARG A 486 15.49 -5.69 36.02
N ILE A 487 15.52 -5.52 34.68
CA ILE A 487 16.70 -5.03 33.95
C ILE A 487 16.66 -3.52 33.75
N ASN A 488 15.46 -2.90 33.72
CA ASN A 488 15.30 -1.46 33.55
C ASN A 488 14.39 -0.82 34.63
N PRO A 489 14.88 -0.58 35.84
CA PRO A 489 14.08 0.04 36.90
C PRO A 489 13.83 1.55 36.69
N VAL A 490 14.37 2.19 35.66
CA VAL A 490 14.42 3.67 35.58
C VAL A 490 13.32 4.27 34.66
N THR A 491 12.52 3.45 33.97
CA THR A 491 11.54 3.99 32.98
C THR A 491 10.08 4.04 33.45
N HIS A 492 9.78 3.72 34.71
CA HIS A 492 8.44 3.93 35.26
C HIS A 492 8.24 5.39 35.75
N GLY A 493 8.28 6.33 34.79
CA GLY A 493 7.64 7.63 34.95
C GLY A 493 6.19 7.50 34.52
N ASN A 494 5.29 7.36 35.49
CA ASN A 494 3.84 7.53 35.43
C ASN A 494 3.22 7.79 34.05
N PHE A 495 2.77 6.75 33.39
CA PHE A 495 1.66 6.86 32.42
C PHE A 495 0.34 6.75 33.19
N SER A 496 -0.10 7.87 33.79
CA SER A 496 -1.50 8.01 34.15
C SER A 496 -2.32 8.09 32.88
N ALA A 497 -3.27 7.20 32.77
CA ALA A 497 -4.30 7.20 31.74
C ALA A 497 -4.86 8.62 31.55
N ILE A 498 -4.88 9.06 30.31
CA ILE A 498 -5.75 10.15 29.89
C ILE A 498 -7.02 9.46 29.38
N GLU A 499 -8.09 9.59 30.18
CA GLU A 499 -9.47 9.28 29.79
C GLU A 499 -9.93 10.15 28.60
#